data_2d5c6dc40b895289cc5e41218b7e4c49
#
_entry.id   2d5c6dc40b895289cc5e41218b7e4c49
#
_cell.length_a   1.000
_cell.length_b   1.000
_cell.length_c   1.000
_cell.angle_alpha   90.00
_cell.angle_beta   90.00
_cell.angle_gamma   90.00
#
_symmetry.space_group_name_H-M   'P 1'
#
loop_
_entity.id
_entity.type
_entity.pdbx_description
1 polymer ?
#
loop_
_entity_poly.entity_id
_entity_poly.type
_entity_poly.pdbx_seq_one_letter_code
_entity_poly.pdbx_strand_id
1 'polypeptide(L)'
;MKKISKTNVCRILDSKKIKYEFVVREEDKEFEEIGIDRNICFKTLVLEGSDKNHYVCVIPIDSHLDLKKASKYFKLKSIRMILQKELEPLTGYVHGGCSPVGMKTKFKTVFDETAKNMEKFLVSAGKIRNSIIVNPIEFAEFCDADFADLVVEQ
;
A
#
# COMPACT_ATOMS: atom_id res chain seq x y z
N MET A 1 9.97 -0.01 29.78
CA MET A 1 8.92 -0.36 28.82
C MET A 1 9.05 0.46 27.54
N LYS A 2 9.23 -0.20 26.40
CA LYS A 2 9.32 0.50 25.13
C LYS A 2 7.97 1.09 24.77
N LYS A 3 7.92 2.41 24.61
CA LYS A 3 6.72 3.09 24.15
C LYS A 3 6.64 3.00 22.63
N ILE A 4 5.61 2.34 22.10
CA ILE A 4 5.38 2.25 20.67
C ILE A 4 4.64 3.53 20.26
N SER A 5 5.30 4.33 19.39
CA SER A 5 4.72 5.57 18.90
C SER A 5 3.94 5.31 17.61
N LYS A 6 2.76 5.87 17.51
CA LYS A 6 1.97 5.86 16.28
C LYS A 6 2.69 6.64 15.19
N THR A 7 2.52 6.18 13.95
CA THR A 7 3.07 6.88 12.77
C THR A 7 2.16 8.02 12.35
N ASN A 8 2.65 8.86 11.44
CA ASN A 8 1.84 9.92 10.84
C ASN A 8 0.60 9.37 10.13
N VAL A 9 0.72 8.19 9.50
CA VAL A 9 -0.44 7.52 8.87
C VAL A 9 -1.53 7.27 9.90
N CYS A 10 -1.16 6.74 11.07
CA CYS A 10 -2.12 6.51 12.15
C CYS A 10 -2.81 7.80 12.60
N ARG A 11 -2.05 8.88 12.73
CA ARG A 11 -2.61 10.19 13.12
C ARG A 11 -3.58 10.72 12.08
N ILE A 12 -3.29 10.52 10.79
CA ILE A 12 -4.19 10.92 9.70
C ILE A 12 -5.50 10.13 9.80
N LEU A 13 -5.42 8.81 10.00
CA LEU A 13 -6.60 7.97 10.13
C LEU A 13 -7.42 8.33 11.37
N ASP A 14 -6.75 8.60 12.49
CA ASP A 14 -7.41 9.05 13.73
C ASP A 14 -8.19 10.34 13.47
N SER A 15 -7.60 11.31 12.78
CA SER A 15 -8.22 12.60 12.48
C SER A 15 -9.46 12.46 11.60
N LYS A 16 -9.54 11.42 10.79
CA LYS A 16 -10.66 11.12 9.89
C LYS A 16 -11.61 10.07 10.47
N LYS A 17 -11.35 9.61 11.69
CA LYS A 17 -12.16 8.60 12.39
C LYS A 17 -12.25 7.27 11.61
N ILE A 18 -11.18 6.92 10.91
CA ILE A 18 -11.07 5.64 10.22
C ILE A 18 -10.56 4.60 11.24
N LYS A 19 -11.27 3.51 11.37
CA LYS A 19 -10.87 2.42 12.29
C LYS A 19 -9.72 1.64 11.70
N TYR A 20 -8.73 1.33 12.53
CA TYR A 20 -7.58 0.51 12.13
C TYR A 20 -7.01 -0.19 13.37
N GLU A 21 -6.27 -1.26 13.11
CA GLU A 21 -5.45 -1.92 14.11
C GLU A 21 -3.98 -1.64 13.77
N PHE A 22 -3.22 -1.12 14.72
CA PHE A 22 -1.80 -0.81 14.51
C PHE A 22 -0.95 -2.01 14.90
N VAL A 23 -0.07 -2.44 13.99
CA VAL A 23 0.75 -3.63 14.16
C VAL A 23 2.22 -3.25 13.96
N VAL A 24 3.05 -3.61 14.93
CA VAL A 24 4.50 -3.47 14.82
C VAL A 24 5.11 -4.86 14.88
N ARG A 25 5.83 -5.23 13.82
CA ARG A 25 6.46 -6.55 13.70
C ARG A 25 7.96 -6.42 13.99
N GLU A 26 8.47 -7.29 14.85
CA GLU A 26 9.90 -7.34 15.12
C GLU A 26 10.66 -7.83 13.89
N GLU A 27 11.93 -7.43 13.77
CA GLU A 27 12.76 -7.70 12.59
C GLU A 27 12.88 -9.18 12.27
N ASP A 28 12.96 -10.03 13.30
CA ASP A 28 13.16 -11.48 13.16
C ASP A 28 11.85 -12.26 13.09
N LYS A 29 10.69 -11.59 13.05
CA LYS A 29 9.38 -12.23 13.05
C LYS A 29 8.67 -12.09 11.71
N GLU A 30 8.07 -13.21 11.26
CA GLU A 30 7.18 -13.20 10.10
C GLU A 30 5.74 -12.89 10.55
N PHE A 31 4.88 -12.54 9.59
CA PHE A 31 3.48 -12.18 9.90
C PHE A 31 2.75 -13.32 10.62
N GLU A 32 2.92 -14.55 10.17
CA GLU A 32 2.25 -15.72 10.76
C GLU A 32 2.67 -15.94 12.21
N GLU A 33 3.92 -15.61 12.54
CA GLU A 33 4.43 -15.75 13.91
C GLU A 33 3.76 -14.80 14.90
N ILE A 34 3.19 -13.70 14.40
CA ILE A 34 2.47 -12.74 15.21
C ILE A 34 0.95 -12.82 15.01
N GLY A 35 0.49 -13.93 14.40
CA GLY A 35 -0.94 -14.21 14.28
C GLY A 35 -1.63 -13.53 13.11
N ILE A 36 -0.88 -13.05 12.12
CA ILE A 36 -1.45 -12.37 10.95
C ILE A 36 -1.35 -13.29 9.73
N ASP A 37 -2.49 -13.50 9.06
CA ASP A 37 -2.56 -14.26 7.82
C ASP A 37 -1.84 -13.49 6.71
N ARG A 38 -0.82 -14.10 6.13
CA ARG A 38 -0.04 -13.49 5.05
C ARG A 38 -0.90 -13.12 3.85
N ASN A 39 -1.99 -13.84 3.63
CA ASN A 39 -2.90 -13.59 2.50
C ASN A 39 -3.61 -12.24 2.56
N ILE A 40 -3.70 -11.62 3.74
CA ILE A 40 -4.29 -10.28 3.85
C ILE A 40 -3.24 -9.17 3.76
N CYS A 41 -1.97 -9.50 3.63
CA CYS A 41 -0.87 -8.53 3.62
C CYS A 41 -0.63 -8.01 2.21
N PHE A 42 -0.62 -6.69 2.05
CA PHE A 42 -0.46 -6.00 0.78
C PHE A 42 0.76 -5.08 0.82
N LYS A 43 1.31 -4.79 -0.33
CA LYS A 43 2.43 -3.86 -0.51
C LYS A 43 2.02 -2.72 -1.43
N THR A 44 2.63 -1.55 -1.22
CA THR A 44 2.35 -0.33 -1.98
C THR A 44 3.50 -0.09 -2.96
N LEU A 45 3.18 -0.04 -4.24
CA LEU A 45 4.14 0.16 -5.33
C LEU A 45 3.89 1.49 -6.01
N VAL A 46 4.96 2.22 -6.31
CA VAL A 46 4.90 3.51 -7.01
C VAL A 46 5.46 3.33 -8.42
N LEU A 47 4.75 3.89 -9.38
CA LEU A 47 5.05 3.69 -10.80
C LEU A 47 5.09 5.04 -11.53
N GLU A 48 5.82 5.07 -12.65
CA GLU A 48 5.81 6.21 -13.55
C GLU A 48 5.18 5.78 -14.88
N GLY A 49 4.19 6.54 -15.32
CA GLY A 49 3.55 6.30 -16.61
C GLY A 49 4.31 6.90 -17.78
N SER A 50 3.94 6.48 -19.00
CA SER A 50 4.45 7.07 -20.23
C SER A 50 4.11 8.56 -20.37
N ASP A 51 3.10 9.02 -19.60
CA ASP A 51 2.72 10.43 -19.51
C ASP A 51 3.57 11.24 -18.51
N LYS A 52 4.57 10.60 -17.88
CA LYS A 52 5.46 11.16 -16.87
C LYS A 52 4.81 11.43 -15.51
N ASN A 53 3.52 11.09 -15.36
CA ASN A 53 2.85 11.15 -14.06
C ASN A 53 3.14 9.88 -13.25
N HIS A 54 2.91 9.97 -11.94
CA HIS A 54 3.13 8.85 -11.05
C HIS A 54 1.81 8.24 -10.58
N TYR A 55 1.83 6.94 -10.31
CA TYR A 55 0.67 6.14 -9.97
C TYR A 55 1.02 5.18 -8.85
N VAL A 56 0.03 4.77 -8.08
CA VAL A 56 0.22 3.87 -6.95
C VAL A 56 -0.66 2.64 -7.11
N CYS A 57 -0.05 1.47 -6.98
CA CYS A 57 -0.77 0.19 -6.97
C CYS A 57 -0.52 -0.52 -5.65
N VAL A 58 -1.57 -1.02 -5.01
CA VAL A 58 -1.50 -1.78 -3.77
C VAL A 58 -1.91 -3.21 -4.08
N ILE A 59 -1.00 -4.15 -3.93
CA ILE A 59 -1.18 -5.55 -4.33
C ILE A 59 -0.75 -6.51 -3.21
N PRO A 60 -1.20 -7.78 -3.24
CA PRO A 60 -0.73 -8.77 -2.26
C PRO A 60 0.80 -8.88 -2.26
N ILE A 61 1.40 -9.05 -1.08
CA ILE A 61 2.86 -9.05 -0.93
C ILE A 61 3.54 -10.20 -1.69
N ASP A 62 2.85 -11.30 -1.88
CA ASP A 62 3.41 -12.48 -2.59
C ASP A 62 3.09 -12.47 -4.09
N SER A 63 2.39 -11.44 -4.57
CA SER A 63 2.04 -11.31 -5.99
C SER A 63 3.02 -10.38 -6.69
N HIS A 64 3.04 -10.48 -8.01
CA HIS A 64 3.81 -9.58 -8.87
C HIS A 64 2.87 -8.69 -9.66
N LEU A 65 3.19 -7.41 -9.76
CA LEU A 65 2.41 -6.47 -10.54
C LEU A 65 2.52 -6.80 -12.02
N ASP A 66 1.37 -6.88 -12.71
CA ASP A 66 1.33 -7.01 -14.16
C ASP A 66 1.31 -5.60 -14.75
N LEU A 67 2.44 -5.19 -15.36
CA LEU A 67 2.58 -3.84 -15.87
C LEU A 67 1.60 -3.56 -17.02
N LYS A 68 1.24 -4.56 -17.81
CA LYS A 68 0.24 -4.42 -18.86
C LYS A 68 -1.14 -4.11 -18.30
N LYS A 69 -1.54 -4.84 -17.26
CA LYS A 69 -2.81 -4.60 -16.57
C LYS A 69 -2.85 -3.21 -15.96
N ALA A 70 -1.77 -2.79 -15.32
CA ALA A 70 -1.68 -1.46 -14.72
C ALA A 70 -1.76 -0.35 -15.76
N SER A 71 -1.00 -0.46 -16.85
CA SER A 71 -1.04 0.54 -17.91
C SER A 71 -2.43 0.63 -18.56
N LYS A 72 -3.09 -0.51 -18.74
CA LYS A 72 -4.44 -0.55 -19.29
C LYS A 72 -5.43 0.14 -18.36
N TYR A 73 -5.33 -0.11 -17.06
CA TYR A 73 -6.21 0.51 -16.07
C TYR A 73 -6.08 2.04 -16.10
N PHE A 74 -4.85 2.55 -16.09
CA PHE A 74 -4.59 3.98 -16.10
C PHE A 74 -4.67 4.61 -17.50
N LYS A 75 -4.96 3.82 -18.54
CA LYS A 75 -5.09 4.27 -19.94
C LYS A 75 -3.79 4.89 -20.46
N LEU A 76 -2.69 4.22 -20.20
CA LEU A 76 -1.34 4.64 -20.61
C LEU A 76 -0.79 3.68 -21.65
N LYS A 77 0.14 4.17 -22.49
CA LYS A 77 0.86 3.32 -23.43
C LYS A 77 1.75 2.32 -22.71
N SER A 78 2.40 2.76 -21.65
CA SER A 78 3.26 1.94 -20.83
C SER A 78 3.40 2.53 -19.42
N ILE A 79 3.88 1.72 -18.52
CA ILE A 79 4.11 2.11 -17.13
C ILE A 79 5.32 1.31 -16.62
N ARG A 80 6.11 1.90 -15.74
CA ARG A 80 7.28 1.25 -15.16
C ARG A 80 7.33 1.42 -13.64
N MET A 81 7.98 0.48 -12.97
CA MET A 81 8.33 0.67 -11.56
C MET A 81 9.38 1.78 -11.49
N ILE A 82 9.25 2.67 -10.52
CA ILE A 82 10.30 3.65 -10.26
C ILE A 82 11.51 2.94 -9.63
N LEU A 83 12.67 3.59 -9.71
CA LEU A 83 13.87 3.08 -9.05
C LEU A 83 13.75 3.32 -7.54
N GLN A 84 14.33 2.44 -6.75
CA GLN A 84 14.28 2.56 -5.29
C GLN A 84 14.77 3.93 -4.80
N LYS A 85 15.82 4.48 -5.43
CA LYS A 85 16.37 5.79 -5.09
C LYS A 85 15.41 6.96 -5.34
N GLU A 86 14.40 6.75 -6.19
CA GLU A 86 13.40 7.77 -6.51
C GLU A 86 12.27 7.83 -5.48
N LEU A 87 12.10 6.77 -4.68
CA LEU A 87 10.94 6.62 -3.80
C LEU A 87 10.86 7.70 -2.72
N GLU A 88 11.92 7.86 -1.94
CA GLU A 88 11.91 8.81 -0.81
C GLU A 88 11.75 10.26 -1.24
N PRO A 89 12.49 10.75 -2.26
CA PRO A 89 12.27 12.12 -2.73
C PRO A 89 10.85 12.36 -3.20
N LEU A 90 10.23 11.35 -3.82
CA LEU A 90 8.91 11.47 -4.42
C LEU A 90 7.77 11.35 -3.38
N THR A 91 7.89 10.44 -2.44
CA THR A 91 6.79 10.08 -1.53
C THR A 91 7.03 10.48 -0.07
N GLY A 92 8.28 10.62 0.33
CA GLY A 92 8.65 10.77 1.74
C GLY A 92 8.85 9.43 2.45
N TYR A 93 8.62 8.32 1.78
CA TYR A 93 8.76 6.98 2.35
C TYR A 93 9.97 6.24 1.79
N VAL A 94 10.48 5.30 2.57
CA VAL A 94 11.58 4.43 2.14
C VAL A 94 11.02 3.07 1.68
N HIS A 95 11.82 2.32 0.95
CA HIS A 95 11.47 0.96 0.52
C HIS A 95 11.16 0.09 1.75
N GLY A 96 10.05 -0.63 1.69
CA GLY A 96 9.57 -1.45 2.83
C GLY A 96 8.70 -0.68 3.82
N GLY A 97 8.60 0.64 3.68
CA GLY A 97 7.79 1.48 4.57
C GLY A 97 6.89 2.44 3.82
N CYS A 98 6.54 2.12 2.57
CA CYS A 98 5.70 2.99 1.75
C CYS A 98 4.22 2.72 1.97
N SER A 99 3.49 3.76 2.37
CA SER A 99 2.04 3.70 2.58
C SER A 99 1.31 4.45 1.47
N PRO A 100 0.08 4.04 1.10
CA PRO A 100 -0.74 4.84 0.18
C PRO A 100 -1.29 6.11 0.83
N VAL A 101 -1.11 6.26 2.15
CA VAL A 101 -1.58 7.42 2.91
C VAL A 101 -0.40 8.31 3.26
N GLY A 102 -0.58 9.62 3.17
CA GLY A 102 0.40 10.58 3.67
C GLY A 102 1.61 10.80 2.80
N MET A 103 1.58 10.43 1.53
CA MET A 103 2.65 10.76 0.58
C MET A 103 2.77 12.27 0.41
N LYS A 104 3.99 12.75 0.12
CA LYS A 104 4.24 14.18 -0.14
C LYS A 104 3.30 14.76 -1.18
N THR A 105 3.01 13.96 -2.22
CA THR A 105 2.07 14.30 -3.27
C THR A 105 1.06 13.16 -3.38
N LYS A 106 -0.22 13.51 -3.51
CA LYS A 106 -1.24 12.49 -3.70
C LYS A 106 -1.24 12.03 -5.16
N PHE A 107 -0.98 10.76 -5.37
CA PHE A 107 -1.01 10.13 -6.70
C PHE A 107 -2.27 9.28 -6.87
N LYS A 108 -2.68 9.10 -8.11
CA LYS A 108 -3.78 8.24 -8.46
C LYS A 108 -3.47 6.81 -7.99
N THR A 109 -4.37 6.22 -7.23
CA THR A 109 -4.14 4.95 -6.53
C THR A 109 -5.19 3.93 -6.90
N VAL A 110 -4.77 2.67 -7.06
CA VAL A 110 -5.66 1.53 -7.31
C VAL A 110 -5.23 0.35 -6.45
N PHE A 111 -6.21 -0.39 -5.92
CA PHE A 111 -5.97 -1.59 -5.14
C PHE A 111 -6.29 -2.83 -5.98
N ASP A 112 -5.51 -3.89 -5.82
CA ASP A 112 -5.84 -5.14 -6.50
C ASP A 112 -7.21 -5.63 -6.04
N GLU A 113 -7.98 -6.15 -6.99
CA GLU A 113 -9.37 -6.56 -6.74
C GLU A 113 -9.53 -7.65 -5.69
N THR A 114 -8.48 -8.41 -5.39
CA THR A 114 -8.52 -9.42 -4.33
C THR A 114 -8.90 -8.83 -2.98
N ALA A 115 -8.55 -7.56 -2.74
CA ALA A 115 -8.88 -6.88 -1.48
C ALA A 115 -10.38 -6.58 -1.34
N LYS A 116 -11.10 -6.47 -2.44
CA LYS A 116 -12.50 -6.03 -2.44
C LYS A 116 -13.42 -6.94 -1.62
N ASN A 117 -13.13 -8.24 -1.60
CA ASN A 117 -13.94 -9.23 -0.89
C ASN A 117 -13.40 -9.62 0.48
N MET A 118 -12.36 -8.95 0.94
CA MET A 118 -11.78 -9.20 2.26
C MET A 118 -12.48 -8.34 3.32
N GLU A 119 -12.64 -8.86 4.52
CA GLU A 119 -13.14 -8.08 5.66
C GLU A 119 -12.11 -7.08 6.14
N LYS A 120 -10.82 -7.45 6.03
CA LYS A 120 -9.69 -6.63 6.45
C LYS A 120 -8.46 -6.97 5.62
N PHE A 121 -7.59 -5.99 5.42
CA PHE A 121 -6.29 -6.21 4.82
C PHE A 121 -5.25 -5.35 5.52
N LEU A 122 -3.98 -5.69 5.33
CA LEU A 122 -2.86 -5.03 5.99
C LEU A 122 -2.03 -4.26 4.96
N VAL A 123 -1.75 -3.00 5.26
CA VAL A 123 -0.85 -2.16 4.45
C VAL A 123 0.16 -1.47 5.37
N SER A 124 1.23 -0.94 4.79
CA SER A 124 2.24 -0.20 5.56
C SER A 124 1.64 1.03 6.25
N ALA A 125 2.09 1.26 7.48
CA ALA A 125 1.74 2.46 8.25
C ALA A 125 2.77 3.59 8.06
N GLY A 126 3.65 3.49 7.06
CA GLY A 126 4.62 4.54 6.74
C GLY A 126 6.00 4.36 7.36
N LYS A 127 6.24 3.25 8.01
CA LYS A 127 7.56 2.87 8.54
C LYS A 127 7.77 1.37 8.34
N ILE A 128 9.03 0.98 8.16
CA ILE A 128 9.38 -0.44 8.02
C ILE A 128 8.83 -1.21 9.23
N ARG A 129 8.16 -2.34 8.97
CA ARG A 129 7.55 -3.24 9.95
C ARG A 129 6.43 -2.62 10.80
N ASN A 130 5.99 -1.42 10.45
CA ASN A 130 4.81 -0.80 11.05
C ASN A 130 3.68 -0.88 10.04
N SER A 131 2.57 -1.47 10.44
CA SER A 131 1.44 -1.74 9.54
C SER A 131 0.12 -1.34 10.18
N ILE A 132 -0.89 -1.17 9.33
CA ILE A 132 -2.26 -0.98 9.77
C ILE A 132 -3.13 -2.06 9.13
N ILE A 133 -4.10 -2.56 9.91
CA ILE A 133 -5.13 -3.47 9.39
C ILE A 133 -6.41 -2.66 9.33
N VAL A 134 -7.02 -2.61 8.15
CA VAL A 134 -8.19 -1.76 7.88
C VAL A 134 -9.22 -2.52 7.07
N ASN A 135 -10.45 -2.01 7.05
CA ASN A 135 -11.47 -2.49 6.12
C ASN A 135 -11.13 -1.97 4.72
N PRO A 136 -10.96 -2.86 3.71
CA PRO A 136 -10.51 -2.44 2.39
C PRO A 136 -11.45 -1.45 1.70
N ILE A 137 -12.75 -1.62 1.82
CA ILE A 137 -13.73 -0.75 1.16
C ILE A 137 -13.67 0.67 1.74
N GLU A 138 -13.70 0.77 3.08
CA GLU A 138 -13.61 2.06 3.77
C GLU A 138 -12.29 2.75 3.47
N PHE A 139 -11.20 1.98 3.49
CA PHE A 139 -9.86 2.51 3.23
C PHE A 139 -9.70 2.96 1.77
N ALA A 140 -10.25 2.20 0.81
CA ALA A 140 -10.26 2.59 -0.60
C ALA A 140 -10.99 3.91 -0.81
N GLU A 141 -12.14 4.07 -0.17
CA GLU A 141 -12.91 5.30 -0.22
C GLU A 141 -12.09 6.48 0.33
N PHE A 142 -11.43 6.27 1.47
CA PHE A 142 -10.55 7.27 2.08
C PHE A 142 -9.37 7.64 1.17
N CYS A 143 -8.75 6.66 0.52
CA CYS A 143 -7.62 6.86 -0.38
C CYS A 143 -8.04 7.34 -1.77
N ASP A 144 -9.33 7.44 -2.04
CA ASP A 144 -9.88 7.73 -3.36
C ASP A 144 -9.36 6.72 -4.40
N ALA A 145 -9.40 5.45 -4.01
CA ALA A 145 -8.87 4.34 -4.82
C ALA A 145 -10.01 3.45 -5.32
N ASP A 146 -9.83 2.93 -6.52
CA ASP A 146 -10.69 1.89 -7.09
C ASP A 146 -10.04 0.52 -6.93
N PHE A 147 -10.74 -0.52 -7.35
CA PHE A 147 -10.25 -1.90 -7.38
C PHE A 147 -10.14 -2.36 -8.84
N ALA A 148 -9.07 -3.06 -9.15
CA ALA A 148 -8.87 -3.61 -10.48
C ALA A 148 -7.96 -4.83 -10.42
N ASP A 149 -7.99 -5.65 -11.47
CA ASP A 149 -7.07 -6.77 -11.61
C ASP A 149 -5.69 -6.22 -12.00
N LEU A 150 -4.71 -6.39 -11.13
CA LEU A 150 -3.38 -5.80 -11.28
C LEU A 150 -2.24 -6.82 -11.27
N VAL A 151 -2.51 -8.06 -10.92
CA VAL A 151 -1.45 -9.04 -10.66
C VAL A 151 -1.28 -10.03 -11.80
N VAL A 152 -0.06 -10.53 -11.92
CA VAL A 152 0.26 -11.59 -12.87
C VAL A 152 -0.48 -12.85 -12.47
N GLU A 153 -1.12 -13.52 -13.43
CA GLU A 153 -1.78 -14.79 -13.17
C GLU A 153 -0.75 -15.87 -12.89
N GLN A 154 -1.08 -16.72 -11.91
CA GLN A 154 -0.25 -17.85 -11.54
C GLN A 154 -0.81 -19.15 -12.10
#